data_452d8fb7e93d7d21b7e05276e1b892de
#
_entry.id   452d8fb7e93d7d21b7e05276e1b892de
#
_cell.length_a   1.000
_cell.length_b   1.000
_cell.length_c   1.000
_cell.angle_alpha   90.00
_cell.angle_beta   90.00
_cell.angle_gamma   90.00
#
_symmetry.space_group_name_H-M   'P 1'
#
loop_
_entity.id
_entity.type
_entity.pdbx_description
1 polymer ?
#
loop_
_entity_poly.entity_id
_entity_poly.type
_entity_poly.pdbx_seq_one_letter_code
_entity_poly.pdbx_strand_id
1 'polypeptide(L)'
;MTQDDLQKEIRELRSQIEALRSALSDVTRPYTELMAYVGRLQDVSRGYFRILDLYAKYGKVSPDLVIPGLKDDISRHIVVALFDRPDRNISQITEAVKRKRGTASRRIVRERLEDLERQGIVVATPGSRTRTFRVAAEVADKWSQVLGVDKYRDQPREDSNMVGEGNE
;
A
#
# COMPACT_ATOMS: atom_id res chain seq x y z
N MET A 1 32.00 44.11 -38.73
CA MET A 1 30.94 43.46 -37.94
C MET A 1 30.22 44.55 -37.19
N THR A 2 29.03 44.84 -37.62
CA THR A 2 28.20 45.90 -37.02
C THR A 2 27.49 45.35 -35.80
N GLN A 3 27.07 46.26 -34.89
CA GLN A 3 26.37 45.88 -33.65
C GLN A 3 25.06 45.16 -33.96
N ASP A 4 24.43 45.44 -35.08
CA ASP A 4 23.23 44.72 -35.59
C ASP A 4 23.54 43.30 -36.03
N ASP A 5 24.69 43.05 -36.64
CA ASP A 5 25.09 41.71 -37.08
C ASP A 5 25.32 40.80 -35.86
N LEU A 6 25.95 41.30 -34.82
CA LEU A 6 26.17 40.63 -33.54
C LEU A 6 24.84 40.27 -32.84
N GLN A 7 23.90 41.21 -32.83
CA GLN A 7 22.58 40.95 -32.24
C GLN A 7 21.76 39.91 -33.01
N LYS A 8 21.93 39.86 -34.32
CA LYS A 8 21.29 38.85 -35.17
C LYS A 8 21.89 37.48 -34.91
N GLU A 9 23.20 37.38 -34.81
CA GLU A 9 23.92 36.13 -34.53
C GLU A 9 23.58 35.59 -33.10
N ILE A 10 23.48 36.49 -32.11
CA ILE A 10 23.05 36.11 -30.75
C ILE A 10 21.62 35.56 -30.75
N ARG A 11 20.70 36.17 -31.52
CA ARG A 11 19.32 35.63 -31.62
C ARG A 11 19.27 34.28 -32.30
N GLU A 12 20.07 34.09 -33.33
CA GLU A 12 20.14 32.82 -34.06
C GLU A 12 20.74 31.70 -33.19
N LEU A 13 21.82 31.99 -32.46
CA LEU A 13 22.41 31.05 -31.49
C LEU A 13 21.44 30.70 -30.36
N ARG A 14 20.70 31.65 -29.82
CA ARG A 14 19.65 31.37 -28.82
C ARG A 14 18.56 30.44 -29.36
N SER A 15 18.10 30.71 -30.59
CA SER A 15 17.11 29.85 -31.24
C SER A 15 17.63 28.43 -31.46
N GLN A 16 18.89 28.29 -31.86
CA GLN A 16 19.53 26.96 -32.02
C GLN A 16 19.69 26.27 -30.66
N ILE A 17 20.05 26.97 -29.60
CA ILE A 17 20.14 26.39 -28.25
C ILE A 17 18.77 25.90 -27.76
N GLU A 18 17.70 26.67 -28.00
CA GLU A 18 16.33 26.35 -27.62
C GLU A 18 15.85 25.09 -28.39
N ALA A 19 16.12 25.03 -29.70
CA ALA A 19 15.80 23.88 -30.53
C ALA A 19 16.55 22.62 -30.07
N LEU A 20 17.84 22.74 -29.75
CA LEU A 20 18.65 21.64 -29.25
C LEU A 20 18.17 21.14 -27.86
N ARG A 21 17.78 22.06 -26.97
CA ARG A 21 17.21 21.71 -25.67
C ARG A 21 15.89 20.97 -25.79
N SER A 22 15.03 21.44 -26.70
CA SER A 22 13.76 20.74 -26.98
C SER A 22 14.00 19.33 -27.53
N ALA A 23 14.85 19.21 -28.54
CA ALA A 23 15.19 17.92 -29.12
C ALA A 23 15.82 16.95 -28.08
N LEU A 24 16.70 17.47 -27.22
CA LEU A 24 17.29 16.69 -26.14
C LEU A 24 16.23 16.25 -25.12
N SER A 25 15.30 17.13 -24.75
CA SER A 25 14.18 16.81 -23.86
C SER A 25 13.30 15.72 -24.44
N ASP A 26 12.97 15.81 -25.73
CA ASP A 26 12.12 14.83 -26.43
C ASP A 26 12.78 13.45 -26.50
N VAL A 27 14.10 13.39 -26.59
CA VAL A 27 14.86 12.12 -26.59
C VAL A 27 15.03 11.57 -25.17
N THR A 28 15.24 12.43 -24.17
CA THR A 28 15.52 11.99 -22.80
C THR A 28 14.26 11.65 -22.02
N ARG A 29 13.12 12.25 -22.33
CA ARG A 29 11.84 12.02 -21.65
C ARG A 29 11.41 10.55 -21.63
N PRO A 30 11.36 9.82 -22.75
CA PRO A 30 10.99 8.40 -22.73
C PRO A 30 12.00 7.54 -21.94
N TYR A 31 13.28 7.93 -21.89
CA TYR A 31 14.27 7.26 -21.05
C TYR A 31 13.99 7.45 -19.55
N THR A 32 13.63 8.64 -19.15
CA THR A 32 13.30 8.96 -17.74
C THR A 32 12.04 8.20 -17.31
N GLU A 33 11.03 8.16 -18.18
CA GLU A 33 9.79 7.41 -17.94
C GLU A 33 10.06 5.91 -17.84
N LEU A 34 10.88 5.36 -18.75
CA LEU A 34 11.28 3.96 -18.71
C LEU A 34 12.05 3.60 -17.45
N MET A 35 13.00 4.44 -17.02
CA MET A 35 13.76 4.21 -15.78
C MET A 35 12.86 4.26 -14.54
N ALA A 36 11.88 5.15 -14.50
CA ALA A 36 10.89 5.17 -13.43
C ALA A 36 10.03 3.90 -13.42
N TYR A 37 9.68 3.38 -14.60
CA TYR A 37 8.93 2.12 -14.72
C TYR A 37 9.76 0.91 -14.26
N VAL A 38 11.03 0.84 -14.67
CA VAL A 38 11.97 -0.23 -14.24
C VAL A 38 12.18 -0.19 -12.73
N GLY A 39 12.30 1.00 -12.14
CA GLY A 39 12.40 1.17 -10.68
C GLY A 39 11.19 0.60 -9.95
N ARG A 40 9.99 0.92 -10.42
CA ARG A 40 8.73 0.36 -9.87
C ARG A 40 8.67 -1.17 -9.99
N LEU A 41 9.09 -1.71 -11.12
CA LEU A 41 9.14 -3.16 -11.34
C LEU A 41 10.12 -3.85 -10.38
N GLN A 42 11.28 -3.25 -10.13
CA GLN A 42 12.26 -3.77 -9.17
C GLN A 42 11.71 -3.78 -7.73
N ASP A 43 11.00 -2.74 -7.32
CA ASP A 43 10.40 -2.67 -5.98
C ASP A 43 9.29 -3.72 -5.80
N VAL A 44 8.44 -3.94 -6.81
CA VAL A 44 7.44 -5.01 -6.82
C VAL A 44 8.11 -6.39 -6.72
N SER A 45 9.17 -6.60 -7.50
CA SER A 45 9.91 -7.87 -7.49
C SER A 45 10.56 -8.16 -6.13
N ARG A 46 11.12 -7.14 -5.46
CA ARG A 46 11.67 -7.30 -4.10
C ARG A 46 10.59 -7.69 -3.10
N GLY A 47 9.42 -7.08 -3.16
CA GLY A 47 8.27 -7.46 -2.32
C GLY A 47 7.85 -8.91 -2.55
N TYR A 48 7.78 -9.34 -3.80
CA TYR A 48 7.45 -10.71 -4.16
C TYR A 48 8.46 -11.73 -3.61
N PHE A 49 9.75 -11.49 -3.80
CA PHE A 49 10.80 -12.38 -3.26
C PHE A 49 10.77 -12.45 -1.74
N ARG A 50 10.48 -11.36 -1.05
CA ARG A 50 10.33 -11.35 0.41
C ARG A 50 9.14 -12.21 0.87
N ILE A 51 8.01 -12.16 0.16
CA ILE A 51 6.85 -13.03 0.43
C ILE A 51 7.22 -14.51 0.23
N LEU A 52 7.94 -14.84 -0.85
CA LEU A 52 8.41 -16.20 -1.09
C LEU A 52 9.37 -16.69 0.01
N ASP A 53 10.28 -15.83 0.45
CA ASP A 53 11.23 -16.14 1.54
C ASP A 53 10.48 -16.40 2.86
N LEU A 54 9.51 -15.57 3.20
CA LEU A 54 8.63 -15.80 4.37
C LEU A 54 7.88 -17.12 4.27
N TYR A 55 7.34 -17.43 3.09
CA TYR A 55 6.65 -18.70 2.88
C TYR A 55 7.59 -19.90 3.00
N ALA A 56 8.78 -19.81 2.40
CA ALA A 56 9.78 -20.86 2.50
C ALA A 56 10.25 -21.11 3.94
N LYS A 57 10.43 -20.02 4.71
CA LYS A 57 10.94 -20.08 6.08
C LYS A 57 9.87 -20.52 7.10
N TYR A 58 8.65 -20.06 6.96
CA TYR A 58 7.59 -20.27 7.96
C TYR A 58 6.41 -21.12 7.47
N GLY A 59 6.41 -21.55 6.21
CA GLY A 59 5.31 -22.32 5.60
C GLY A 59 4.01 -21.54 5.41
N LYS A 60 4.01 -20.23 5.72
CA LYS A 60 2.84 -19.35 5.61
C LYS A 60 3.27 -17.89 5.51
N VAL A 61 2.38 -17.06 4.99
CA VAL A 61 2.48 -15.59 5.03
C VAL A 61 1.24 -15.08 5.76
N SER A 62 1.41 -14.69 7.00
CA SER A 62 0.28 -14.27 7.85
C SER A 62 0.72 -13.18 8.82
N PRO A 63 -0.15 -12.20 9.13
CA PRO A 63 0.16 -11.09 10.03
C PRO A 63 0.59 -11.51 11.44
N ASP A 64 0.24 -12.70 11.88
CA ASP A 64 0.65 -13.25 13.18
C ASP A 64 2.17 -13.45 13.30
N LEU A 65 2.90 -13.47 12.18
CA LEU A 65 4.37 -13.55 12.18
C LEU A 65 5.04 -12.32 12.80
N VAL A 66 4.40 -11.16 12.76
CA VAL A 66 4.95 -9.88 13.26
C VAL A 66 4.36 -9.46 14.61
N ILE A 67 3.42 -10.23 15.15
CA ILE A 67 2.74 -9.94 16.40
C ILE A 67 3.16 -10.97 17.45
N PRO A 68 4.17 -10.67 18.26
CA PRO A 68 4.53 -11.56 19.37
C PRO A 68 3.36 -11.62 20.36
N GLY A 69 2.95 -12.83 20.72
CA GLY A 69 1.91 -13.04 21.74
C GLY A 69 0.53 -13.44 21.22
N LEU A 70 0.32 -13.54 19.92
CA LEU A 70 -0.88 -14.18 19.36
C LEU A 70 -0.85 -15.69 19.62
N LYS A 71 -1.19 -16.08 20.86
CA LYS A 71 -1.07 -17.47 21.33
C LYS A 71 -2.24 -18.36 20.88
N ASP A 72 -3.41 -17.78 20.70
CA ASP A 72 -4.61 -18.54 20.40
C ASP A 72 -5.10 -18.33 18.97
N ASP A 73 -5.74 -19.37 18.44
CA ASP A 73 -6.23 -19.43 17.08
C ASP A 73 -7.32 -18.38 16.78
N ILE A 74 -8.16 -18.06 17.77
CA ILE A 74 -9.23 -17.08 17.60
C ILE A 74 -8.67 -15.67 17.45
N SER A 75 -7.73 -15.27 18.31
CA SER A 75 -7.05 -13.99 18.22
C SER A 75 -6.33 -13.82 16.88
N ARG A 76 -5.70 -14.89 16.39
CA ARG A 76 -5.07 -14.90 15.06
C ARG A 76 -6.08 -14.64 13.93
N HIS A 77 -7.22 -15.33 13.96
CA HIS A 77 -8.26 -15.15 12.96
C HIS A 77 -8.93 -13.77 13.04
N ILE A 78 -9.06 -13.20 14.25
CA ILE A 78 -9.56 -11.83 14.45
C ILE A 78 -8.62 -10.83 13.78
N VAL A 79 -7.33 -10.92 14.04
CA VAL A 79 -6.33 -10.01 13.46
C VAL A 79 -6.32 -10.12 11.94
N VAL A 80 -6.29 -11.34 11.39
CA VAL A 80 -6.36 -11.56 9.94
C VAL A 80 -7.65 -10.98 9.33
N ALA A 81 -8.79 -11.13 10.02
CA ALA A 81 -10.05 -10.57 9.55
C ALA A 81 -10.05 -9.03 9.52
N LEU A 82 -9.37 -8.40 10.47
CA LEU A 82 -9.24 -6.93 10.54
C LEU A 82 -8.20 -6.38 9.56
N PHE A 83 -7.17 -7.16 9.20
CA PHE A 83 -6.27 -6.80 8.10
C PHE A 83 -6.97 -6.88 6.74
N ASP A 84 -7.79 -7.91 6.53
CA ASP A 84 -8.56 -8.09 5.31
C ASP A 84 -9.57 -6.96 5.09
N ARG A 85 -10.28 -6.58 6.15
CA ARG A 85 -11.21 -5.44 6.13
C ARG A 85 -11.24 -4.75 7.49
N PRO A 86 -10.73 -3.52 7.60
CA PRO A 86 -10.78 -2.72 8.83
C PRO A 86 -12.22 -2.27 9.15
N ASP A 87 -12.38 -1.70 10.34
CA ASP A 87 -13.62 -1.09 10.83
C ASP A 87 -14.82 -2.04 10.90
N ARG A 88 -14.56 -3.29 11.24
CA ARG A 88 -15.60 -4.30 11.50
C ARG A 88 -16.13 -4.22 12.93
N ASN A 89 -17.41 -4.41 13.10
CA ASN A 89 -18.03 -4.63 14.41
C ASN A 89 -17.89 -6.09 14.87
N ILE A 90 -18.22 -6.36 16.14
CA ILE A 90 -18.08 -7.70 16.75
C ILE A 90 -18.82 -8.77 15.95
N SER A 91 -20.02 -8.49 15.44
CA SER A 91 -20.79 -9.44 14.66
C SER A 91 -20.11 -9.82 13.36
N GLN A 92 -19.60 -8.82 12.63
CA GLN A 92 -18.88 -9.03 11.38
C GLN A 92 -17.56 -9.79 11.59
N ILE A 93 -16.86 -9.49 12.70
CA ILE A 93 -15.64 -10.22 13.08
C ILE A 93 -15.99 -11.67 13.41
N THR A 94 -17.03 -11.90 14.20
CA THR A 94 -17.47 -13.25 14.57
C THR A 94 -17.80 -14.09 13.35
N GLU A 95 -18.52 -13.53 12.38
CA GLU A 95 -18.84 -14.21 11.11
C GLU A 95 -17.58 -14.48 10.27
N ALA A 96 -16.62 -13.56 10.24
CA ALA A 96 -15.36 -13.77 9.54
C ALA A 96 -14.53 -14.90 10.15
N VAL A 97 -14.42 -14.93 11.48
CA VAL A 97 -13.74 -15.99 12.22
C VAL A 97 -14.44 -17.33 12.02
N LYS A 98 -15.78 -17.37 12.11
CA LYS A 98 -16.58 -18.56 11.90
C LYS A 98 -16.40 -19.16 10.51
N ARG A 99 -16.36 -18.33 9.46
CA ARG A 99 -16.12 -18.80 8.08
C ARG A 99 -14.75 -19.48 7.91
N LYS A 100 -13.71 -19.01 8.60
CA LYS A 100 -12.35 -19.57 8.47
C LYS A 100 -12.10 -20.74 9.39
N ARG A 101 -12.71 -20.76 10.58
CA ARG A 101 -12.47 -21.75 11.62
C ARG A 101 -13.59 -22.81 11.74
N GLY A 102 -14.77 -22.53 11.17
CA GLY A 102 -15.95 -23.38 11.31
C GLY A 102 -16.82 -23.03 12.53
N THR A 103 -16.23 -22.62 13.65
CA THR A 103 -16.96 -22.26 14.88
C THR A 103 -16.39 -21.00 15.52
N ALA A 104 -17.26 -20.09 15.95
CA ALA A 104 -16.89 -18.95 16.78
C ALA A 104 -18.08 -18.50 17.61
N SER A 105 -17.85 -18.23 18.88
CA SER A 105 -18.80 -17.64 19.78
C SER A 105 -18.59 -16.13 19.87
N ARG A 106 -19.66 -15.35 19.76
CA ARG A 106 -19.60 -13.88 19.88
C ARG A 106 -19.04 -13.44 21.23
N ARG A 107 -19.30 -14.21 22.29
CA ARG A 107 -18.76 -13.97 23.64
C ARG A 107 -17.23 -14.11 23.64
N ILE A 108 -16.71 -15.19 23.09
CA ILE A 108 -15.26 -15.45 23.03
C ILE A 108 -14.57 -14.40 22.13
N VAL A 109 -15.15 -14.08 20.99
CA VAL A 109 -14.60 -13.06 20.09
C VAL A 109 -14.50 -11.69 20.80
N ARG A 110 -15.51 -11.33 21.60
CA ARG A 110 -15.48 -10.08 22.40
C ARG A 110 -14.34 -10.12 23.42
N GLU A 111 -14.22 -11.17 24.17
CA GLU A 111 -13.18 -11.38 25.18
C GLU A 111 -11.78 -11.27 24.55
N ARG A 112 -11.57 -11.90 23.42
CA ARG A 112 -10.29 -11.81 22.69
C ARG A 112 -10.03 -10.42 22.09
N LEU A 113 -11.05 -9.72 21.64
CA LEU A 113 -10.91 -8.32 21.17
C LEU A 113 -10.50 -7.39 22.31
N GLU A 114 -11.06 -7.57 23.52
CA GLU A 114 -10.67 -6.80 24.71
C GLU A 114 -9.21 -7.10 25.11
N ASP A 115 -8.77 -8.35 24.99
CA ASP A 115 -7.38 -8.71 25.25
C ASP A 115 -6.42 -8.11 24.20
N LEU A 116 -6.77 -8.18 22.93
CA LEU A 116 -5.98 -7.58 21.84
C LEU A 116 -5.91 -6.05 21.93
N GLU A 117 -6.98 -5.41 22.42
CA GLU A 117 -7.02 -3.97 22.64
C GLU A 117 -6.12 -3.58 23.82
N ARG A 118 -6.14 -4.33 24.92
CA ARG A 118 -5.21 -4.12 26.06
C ARG A 118 -3.75 -4.29 25.66
N GLN A 119 -3.46 -5.16 24.71
CA GLN A 119 -2.11 -5.37 24.17
C GLN A 119 -1.72 -4.32 23.11
N GLY A 120 -2.61 -3.40 22.75
CA GLY A 120 -2.35 -2.39 21.71
C GLY A 120 -2.27 -2.94 20.28
N ILE A 121 -2.74 -4.17 20.05
CA ILE A 121 -2.74 -4.81 18.73
C ILE A 121 -3.94 -4.35 17.90
N VAL A 122 -5.07 -4.13 18.56
CA VAL A 122 -6.33 -3.69 17.97
C VAL A 122 -6.76 -2.41 18.67
N VAL A 123 -7.34 -1.49 17.92
CA VAL A 123 -7.95 -0.26 18.43
C VAL A 123 -9.43 -0.22 18.08
N ALA A 124 -10.23 0.21 19.07
CA ALA A 124 -11.63 0.48 18.84
C ALA A 124 -11.83 1.88 18.28
N THR A 125 -12.65 2.00 17.25
CA THR A 125 -13.09 3.29 16.73
C THR A 125 -14.53 3.53 17.20
N PRO A 126 -14.80 4.65 17.87
CA PRO A 126 -16.15 4.98 18.27
C PRO A 126 -16.98 5.24 17.00
N GLY A 127 -17.94 4.36 16.73
CA GLY A 127 -18.94 4.55 15.68
C GLY A 127 -20.17 5.23 16.25
N SER A 128 -20.99 5.86 15.40
CA SER A 128 -22.20 6.57 15.82
C SER A 128 -23.27 5.66 16.45
N ARG A 129 -23.27 4.36 16.17
CA ARG A 129 -24.20 3.35 16.71
C ARG A 129 -23.55 2.07 17.19
N THR A 130 -22.36 1.74 16.70
CA THR A 130 -21.74 0.45 16.97
C THR A 130 -20.22 0.63 17.02
N ARG A 131 -19.60 0.10 18.05
CA ARG A 131 -18.15 0.07 18.20
C ARG A 131 -17.55 -0.78 17.10
N THR A 132 -16.61 -0.24 16.34
CA THR A 132 -15.85 -0.95 15.30
C THR A 132 -14.40 -1.09 15.72
N PHE A 133 -13.70 -2.03 15.11
CA PHE A 133 -12.34 -2.38 15.45
C PHE A 133 -11.46 -2.40 14.19
N ARG A 134 -10.22 -1.97 14.36
CA ARG A 134 -9.16 -2.05 13.34
C ARG A 134 -7.85 -2.49 13.98
N VAL A 135 -6.92 -2.96 13.19
CA VAL A 135 -5.55 -3.20 13.65
C VAL A 135 -4.91 -1.85 13.97
N ALA A 136 -4.11 -1.79 15.03
CA ALA A 136 -3.36 -0.60 15.39
C ALA A 136 -2.38 -0.22 14.26
N ALA A 137 -2.21 1.08 14.02
CA ALA A 137 -1.38 1.58 12.92
C ALA A 137 0.06 1.04 12.99
N GLU A 138 0.65 1.03 14.18
CA GLU A 138 2.01 0.51 14.38
C GLU A 138 2.17 -0.96 13.97
N VAL A 139 1.15 -1.78 14.24
CA VAL A 139 1.15 -3.20 13.87
C VAL A 139 0.97 -3.35 12.36
N ALA A 140 0.09 -2.54 11.76
CA ALA A 140 -0.13 -2.53 10.32
C ALA A 140 1.13 -2.08 9.57
N ASP A 141 1.84 -1.08 10.07
CA ASP A 141 3.08 -0.58 9.49
C ASP A 141 4.21 -1.62 9.57
N LYS A 142 4.38 -2.27 10.72
CA LYS A 142 5.34 -3.40 10.85
C LYS A 142 5.05 -4.52 9.84
N TRP A 143 3.79 -4.86 9.65
CA TRP A 143 3.41 -5.87 8.67
C TRP A 143 3.70 -5.41 7.24
N SER A 144 3.38 -4.15 6.90
CA SER A 144 3.70 -3.55 5.61
C SER A 144 5.19 -3.53 5.31
N GLN A 145 6.02 -3.21 6.32
CA GLN A 145 7.48 -3.26 6.23
C GLN A 145 7.99 -4.69 5.96
N VAL A 146 7.43 -5.69 6.65
CA VAL A 146 7.79 -7.10 6.44
C VAL A 146 7.45 -7.54 5.02
N LEU A 147 6.32 -7.12 4.47
CA LEU A 147 5.93 -7.39 3.08
C LEU A 147 6.70 -6.53 2.06
N GLY A 148 7.33 -5.42 2.49
CA GLY A 148 8.00 -4.49 1.60
C GLY A 148 7.05 -3.62 0.77
N VAL A 149 5.82 -3.40 1.25
CA VAL A 149 4.77 -2.63 0.56
C VAL A 149 4.51 -1.25 1.18
N ASP A 150 5.28 -0.86 2.17
CA ASP A 150 5.22 0.43 2.85
C ASP A 150 5.32 1.62 1.89
N LYS A 151 6.16 1.51 0.86
CA LYS A 151 6.37 2.57 -0.15
C LYS A 151 5.16 2.82 -1.07
N TYR A 152 4.21 1.91 -1.12
CA TYR A 152 3.02 2.04 -1.99
C TYR A 152 1.83 2.69 -1.29
N ARG A 153 1.92 2.94 0.01
CA ARG A 153 0.83 3.47 0.84
C ARG A 153 0.60 4.97 0.65
N ASP A 154 1.65 5.71 0.25
CA ASP A 154 1.63 7.16 0.08
C ASP A 154 1.40 7.63 -1.36
N GLN A 155 1.19 6.71 -2.31
CA GLN A 155 0.78 7.11 -3.66
C GLN A 155 -0.74 7.36 -3.66
N PRO A 156 -1.20 8.57 -4.02
CA PRO A 156 -2.61 8.80 -4.30
C PRO A 156 -3.03 7.79 -5.36
N ARG A 157 -4.11 7.07 -5.12
CA ARG A 157 -4.76 6.30 -6.17
C ARG A 157 -5.14 7.31 -7.24
N GLU A 158 -4.41 7.33 -8.33
CA GLU A 158 -4.90 7.92 -9.57
C GLU A 158 -6.16 7.12 -9.90
N ASP A 159 -7.30 7.74 -9.60
CA ASP A 159 -8.59 7.22 -9.94
C ASP A 159 -8.57 6.88 -11.42
N SER A 160 -8.78 5.62 -11.72
CA SER A 160 -9.03 5.10 -13.05
C SER A 160 -10.35 5.68 -13.56
N ASN A 161 -10.36 6.96 -13.87
CA ASN A 161 -11.44 7.62 -14.57
C ASN A 161 -11.14 7.59 -16.07
N MET A 162 -11.05 6.37 -16.61
CA MET A 162 -11.11 6.12 -18.04
C MET A 162 -12.19 5.09 -18.30
N VAL A 163 -13.44 5.47 -18.13
CA VAL A 163 -14.53 4.77 -18.79
C VAL A 163 -15.46 5.81 -19.38
N GLY A 164 -15.36 5.97 -20.67
CA GLY A 164 -16.50 5.99 -21.57
C GLY A 164 -17.19 7.33 -21.75
N GLU A 165 -16.63 8.18 -22.60
CA GLU A 165 -17.48 8.93 -23.53
C GLU A 165 -17.20 8.40 -24.93
N GLY A 166 -18.07 7.55 -25.36
CA GLY A 166 -18.14 7.04 -26.70
C GLY A 166 -19.56 6.71 -27.06
N ASN A 167 -20.13 7.64 -27.75
CA ASN A 167 -21.05 7.39 -28.85
C ASN A 167 -22.51 7.71 -28.66
N GLU A 168 -22.84 8.83 -29.22
CA GLU A 168 -23.95 8.91 -30.17
C GLU A 168 -23.44 9.32 -31.53
#